data_5fd5fcd240323fdd757d91f921709f30
#
_entry.id   5fd5fcd240323fdd757d91f921709f30
#
_cell.length_a   1.000
_cell.length_b   1.000
_cell.length_c   1.000
_cell.angle_alpha   90.00
_cell.angle_beta   90.00
_cell.angle_gamma   90.00
#
_symmetry.space_group_name_H-M   'P 1'
#
loop_
_entity.id
_entity.type
_entity.pdbx_description
1 polymer ?
#
loop_
_entity_poly.entity_id
_entity_poly.type
_entity_poly.pdbx_seq_one_letter_code
_entity_poly.pdbx_strand_id
1 'polypeptide(L)'
;SVPIENINVDSFLKVRQQVRQMDLHSNGACDPNASFKENLTSLMQTFGGVMFESFGRITLKLDAPDIVKHVFNEDNIMMGKVSLKTGGTNGYFNTINAMYQEPSIDYSEQMLRYPADAENDATIREDGRIIAKDIEYRFVKSKDQIDKLASIERNKSRITQVISFMTTDAFTAEVWDVISVTYDELKLNNSLWRITAIDRSIDSGIAGMMTITATEYNSQVYTDLNYAANPDNRPTGLPDSMTVQK
;
A
#
# COMPACT_ATOMS: atom_id res chain seq x y z
N SER A 1 -22.58 -13.20 4.06
CA SER A 1 -22.29 -11.86 4.60
C SER A 1 -21.35 -12.00 5.79
N VAL A 2 -20.37 -11.12 5.90
CA VAL A 2 -19.47 -11.08 7.07
C VAL A 2 -20.22 -10.38 8.20
N PRO A 3 -20.32 -10.96 9.41
CA PRO A 3 -20.90 -10.30 10.55
C PRO A 3 -20.13 -9.02 10.92
N ILE A 4 -20.85 -8.00 11.40
CA ILE A 4 -20.22 -6.69 11.69
C ILE A 4 -19.22 -6.75 12.84
N GLU A 5 -19.40 -7.69 13.77
CA GLU A 5 -18.47 -7.98 14.86
C GLU A 5 -17.08 -8.42 14.38
N ASN A 6 -17.02 -9.02 13.19
CA ASN A 6 -15.78 -9.44 12.54
C ASN A 6 -15.14 -8.34 11.69
N ILE A 7 -15.66 -7.12 11.76
CA ILE A 7 -15.13 -5.96 11.04
C ILE A 7 -14.63 -4.93 12.06
N ASN A 8 -13.40 -4.49 11.90
CA ASN A 8 -12.84 -3.37 12.65
C ASN A 8 -13.33 -2.05 12.04
N VAL A 9 -14.56 -1.64 12.37
CA VAL A 9 -15.22 -0.45 11.80
C VAL A 9 -14.37 0.81 11.98
N ASP A 10 -13.68 0.95 13.10
CA ASP A 10 -12.85 2.13 13.39
C ASP A 10 -11.69 2.27 12.37
N SER A 11 -11.12 1.15 11.92
CA SER A 11 -10.08 1.16 10.89
C SER A 11 -10.61 1.72 9.56
N PHE A 12 -11.83 1.34 9.17
CA PHE A 12 -12.47 1.84 7.95
C PHE A 12 -12.80 3.34 8.06
N LEU A 13 -13.29 3.80 9.22
CA LEU A 13 -13.56 5.22 9.45
C LEU A 13 -12.28 6.05 9.39
N LYS A 14 -11.19 5.55 9.97
CA LYS A 14 -9.87 6.19 9.91
C LYS A 14 -9.35 6.31 8.48
N VAL A 15 -9.39 5.21 7.72
CA VAL A 15 -8.98 5.21 6.30
C VAL A 15 -9.86 6.15 5.48
N ARG A 16 -11.18 6.14 5.70
CA ARG A 16 -12.10 7.08 5.04
C ARG A 16 -11.70 8.54 5.25
N GLN A 17 -11.29 8.89 6.48
CA GLN A 17 -10.84 10.25 6.78
C GLN A 17 -9.53 10.58 6.04
N GLN A 18 -8.57 9.66 6.03
CA GLN A 18 -7.28 9.83 5.33
C GLN A 18 -7.47 9.96 3.81
N VAL A 19 -8.27 9.10 3.21
CA VAL A 19 -8.60 9.11 1.77
C VAL A 19 -9.21 10.44 1.35
N ARG A 20 -10.12 10.99 2.19
CA ARG A 20 -10.70 12.33 1.96
C ARG A 20 -9.67 13.45 2.03
N GLN A 21 -8.72 13.37 2.97
CA GLN A 21 -7.65 14.36 3.09
C GLN A 21 -6.69 14.34 1.89
N MET A 22 -6.51 13.17 1.26
CA MET A 22 -5.67 12.98 0.08
C MET A 22 -6.38 13.28 -1.24
N ASP A 23 -7.66 13.60 -1.20
CA ASP A 23 -8.52 13.83 -2.37
C ASP A 23 -8.52 12.63 -3.34
N LEU A 24 -8.59 11.42 -2.78
CA LEU A 24 -8.67 10.19 -3.57
C LEU A 24 -10.13 9.75 -3.70
N HIS A 25 -10.55 9.45 -4.92
CA HIS A 25 -11.92 9.09 -5.25
C HIS A 25 -12.01 7.75 -5.94
N SER A 26 -13.09 7.03 -5.68
CA SER A 26 -13.43 5.80 -6.37
C SER A 26 -14.75 5.99 -7.11
N ASN A 27 -14.73 5.86 -8.42
CA ASN A 27 -15.89 6.08 -9.29
C ASN A 27 -16.05 4.91 -10.26
N GLY A 28 -17.19 4.22 -10.21
CA GLY A 28 -17.47 3.12 -11.12
C GLY A 28 -18.50 2.16 -10.57
N ALA A 29 -18.79 1.13 -11.35
CA ALA A 29 -19.66 0.02 -10.98
C ALA A 29 -18.85 -1.29 -10.88
N CYS A 30 -19.19 -2.11 -9.90
CA CYS A 30 -18.61 -3.44 -9.80
C CYS A 30 -19.06 -4.30 -10.97
N ASP A 31 -18.15 -5.11 -11.51
CA ASP A 31 -18.48 -6.08 -12.55
C ASP A 31 -19.19 -7.27 -11.89
N PRO A 32 -20.43 -7.56 -12.27
CA PRO A 32 -21.18 -8.70 -11.72
C PRO A 32 -20.59 -10.06 -12.14
N ASN A 33 -19.78 -10.10 -13.20
CA ASN A 33 -19.13 -11.31 -13.68
C ASN A 33 -17.77 -11.56 -13.03
N ALA A 34 -17.17 -10.54 -12.44
CA ALA A 34 -15.91 -10.66 -11.69
C ALA A 34 -16.16 -11.18 -10.28
N SER A 35 -15.18 -11.87 -9.72
CA SER A 35 -15.27 -12.32 -8.33
C SER A 35 -15.32 -11.13 -7.36
N PHE A 36 -15.88 -11.35 -6.16
CA PHE A 36 -15.88 -10.35 -5.09
C PHE A 36 -14.45 -9.88 -4.77
N LYS A 37 -13.48 -10.80 -4.76
CA LYS A 37 -12.07 -10.50 -4.48
C LYS A 37 -11.48 -9.56 -5.54
N GLU A 38 -11.74 -9.79 -6.81
CA GLU A 38 -11.25 -8.95 -7.92
C GLU A 38 -11.83 -7.54 -7.83
N ASN A 39 -13.16 -7.42 -7.65
CA ASN A 39 -13.81 -6.13 -7.48
C ASN A 39 -13.26 -5.37 -6.27
N LEU A 40 -13.06 -6.07 -5.13
CA LEU A 40 -12.52 -5.49 -3.91
C LEU A 40 -11.07 -5.04 -4.10
N THR A 41 -10.23 -5.86 -4.75
CA THR A 41 -8.83 -5.52 -5.05
C THR A 41 -8.76 -4.27 -5.94
N SER A 42 -9.56 -4.21 -7.01
CA SER A 42 -9.63 -3.05 -7.90
C SER A 42 -10.11 -1.79 -7.15
N LEU A 43 -11.06 -1.94 -6.22
CA LEU A 43 -11.52 -0.83 -5.39
C LEU A 43 -10.41 -0.34 -4.46
N MET A 44 -9.69 -1.23 -3.79
CA MET A 44 -8.59 -0.87 -2.89
C MET A 44 -7.41 -0.22 -3.63
N GLN A 45 -7.15 -0.59 -4.88
CA GLN A 45 -6.12 0.04 -5.71
C GLN A 45 -6.37 1.54 -5.92
N THR A 46 -7.62 2.01 -5.85
CA THR A 46 -7.94 3.44 -6.09
C THR A 46 -7.38 4.38 -5.04
N PHE A 47 -7.10 3.87 -3.85
CA PHE A 47 -6.58 4.68 -2.74
C PHE A 47 -5.39 4.02 -2.02
N GLY A 48 -4.84 2.93 -2.57
CA GLY A 48 -3.75 2.20 -1.91
C GLY A 48 -4.20 1.52 -0.62
N GLY A 49 -5.44 0.99 -0.58
CA GLY A 49 -5.95 0.27 0.58
C GLY A 49 -5.31 -1.10 0.74
N VAL A 50 -5.05 -1.50 1.98
CA VAL A 50 -4.58 -2.84 2.35
C VAL A 50 -5.52 -3.42 3.39
N MET A 51 -6.07 -4.59 3.09
CA MET A 51 -7.02 -5.27 3.96
C MET A 51 -6.42 -6.60 4.41
N PHE A 52 -6.51 -6.87 5.71
CA PHE A 52 -5.99 -8.08 6.34
C PHE A 52 -6.82 -8.43 7.57
N GLU A 53 -6.64 -9.63 8.06
CA GLU A 53 -7.23 -10.06 9.32
C GLU A 53 -6.26 -9.74 10.47
N SER A 54 -6.77 -9.05 11.50
CA SER A 54 -6.06 -8.77 12.73
C SER A 54 -6.96 -9.09 13.92
N PHE A 55 -6.47 -9.97 14.82
CA PHE A 55 -7.22 -10.41 16.01
C PHE A 55 -8.66 -10.86 15.74
N GLY A 56 -8.86 -11.64 14.67
CA GLY A 56 -10.16 -12.18 14.27
C GLY A 56 -11.08 -11.15 13.61
N ARG A 57 -10.59 -9.95 13.27
CA ARG A 57 -11.35 -8.89 12.60
C ARG A 57 -10.71 -8.47 11.31
N ILE A 58 -11.53 -8.21 10.31
CA ILE A 58 -11.08 -7.60 9.06
C ILE A 58 -10.73 -6.14 9.32
N THR A 59 -9.49 -5.79 9.10
CA THR A 59 -8.93 -4.47 9.32
C THR A 59 -8.47 -3.87 7.99
N LEU A 60 -8.77 -2.60 7.78
CA LEU A 60 -8.34 -1.83 6.62
C LEU A 60 -7.28 -0.82 7.05
N LYS A 61 -6.17 -0.75 6.34
CA LYS A 61 -5.16 0.31 6.47
C LYS A 61 -4.89 0.95 5.11
N LEU A 62 -4.34 2.15 5.15
CA LEU A 62 -3.92 2.87 3.97
C LEU A 62 -2.41 2.68 3.79
N ASP A 63 -1.99 2.49 2.56
CA ASP A 63 -0.59 2.52 2.19
C ASP A 63 -0.12 3.98 2.04
N ALA A 64 0.25 4.55 3.16
CA ALA A 64 0.62 5.95 3.33
C ALA A 64 1.78 6.07 4.33
N PRO A 65 2.39 7.25 4.48
CA PRO A 65 3.36 7.50 5.54
C PRO A 65 2.78 7.18 6.91
N ASP A 66 3.55 6.46 7.72
CA ASP A 66 3.19 6.11 9.09
C ASP A 66 4.40 6.29 10.02
N ILE A 67 4.13 6.41 11.31
CA ILE A 67 5.15 6.53 12.35
C ILE A 67 5.60 5.15 12.82
N VAL A 68 6.81 5.09 13.39
CA VAL A 68 7.32 3.88 14.04
C VAL A 68 6.45 3.53 15.24
N LYS A 69 5.90 2.31 15.27
CA LYS A 69 5.05 1.81 16.35
C LYS A 69 5.77 0.84 17.28
N HIS A 70 6.75 0.10 16.75
CA HIS A 70 7.53 -0.86 17.54
C HIS A 70 9.00 -0.72 17.19
N VAL A 71 9.85 -0.95 18.19
CA VAL A 71 11.31 -0.93 18.06
C VAL A 71 11.84 -2.31 18.41
N PHE A 72 12.60 -2.88 17.50
CA PHE A 72 13.25 -4.17 17.68
C PHE A 72 14.76 -4.01 17.65
N ASN A 73 15.43 -4.68 18.59
CA ASN A 73 16.88 -4.69 18.72
C ASN A 73 17.35 -6.08 19.16
N GLU A 74 18.63 -6.23 19.44
CA GLU A 74 19.25 -7.50 19.85
C GLU A 74 18.68 -8.05 21.16
N ASP A 75 18.09 -7.20 22.02
CA ASP A 75 17.51 -7.63 23.31
C ASP A 75 16.17 -8.36 23.10
N ASN A 76 15.41 -8.01 22.06
CA ASN A 76 14.07 -8.58 21.81
C ASN A 76 13.96 -9.38 20.51
N ILE A 77 15.04 -9.46 19.73
CA ILE A 77 15.15 -10.35 18.58
C ILE A 77 15.89 -11.62 18.98
N MET A 78 15.36 -12.78 18.62
CA MET A 78 16.02 -14.05 18.90
C MET A 78 17.33 -14.19 18.11
N MET A 79 18.44 -14.36 18.82
CA MET A 79 19.77 -14.51 18.22
C MET A 79 19.81 -15.64 17.19
N GLY A 80 20.45 -15.42 16.05
CA GLY A 80 20.60 -16.39 14.96
C GLY A 80 19.30 -16.72 14.21
N LYS A 81 18.22 -15.98 14.44
CA LYS A 81 16.93 -16.12 13.77
C LYS A 81 16.55 -14.86 12.99
N VAL A 82 17.55 -14.16 12.47
CA VAL A 82 17.37 -13.00 11.59
C VAL A 82 17.83 -13.38 10.19
N SER A 83 17.04 -13.04 9.20
CA SER A 83 17.34 -13.24 7.79
C SER A 83 17.04 -11.95 7.02
N LEU A 84 18.06 -11.41 6.37
CA LEU A 84 17.92 -10.31 5.44
C LEU A 84 18.03 -10.84 4.02
N LYS A 85 17.01 -10.64 3.22
CA LYS A 85 16.99 -10.99 1.80
C LYS A 85 16.93 -9.73 0.97
N THR A 86 17.81 -9.63 0.00
CA THR A 86 17.68 -8.62 -1.05
C THR A 86 16.93 -9.27 -2.20
N GLY A 87 15.77 -8.76 -2.55
CA GLY A 87 15.04 -9.17 -3.73
C GLY A 87 15.88 -8.90 -4.97
N GLY A 88 15.77 -9.78 -5.97
CA GLY A 88 16.36 -9.50 -7.29
C GLY A 88 15.56 -8.41 -8.01
N THR A 89 15.96 -8.10 -9.23
CA THR A 89 15.26 -7.17 -10.13
C THR A 89 13.86 -7.65 -10.58
N ASN A 90 13.45 -8.84 -10.12
CA ASN A 90 12.11 -9.36 -10.36
C ASN A 90 11.06 -8.48 -9.70
N GLY A 91 10.23 -7.84 -10.52
CA GLY A 91 9.20 -6.91 -10.05
C GLY A 91 9.63 -5.44 -10.06
N TYR A 92 10.88 -5.13 -10.38
CA TYR A 92 11.30 -3.75 -10.61
C TYR A 92 10.76 -3.23 -11.95
N PHE A 93 10.27 -2.02 -11.94
CA PHE A 93 9.87 -1.27 -13.13
C PHE A 93 10.11 0.22 -12.90
N ASN A 94 10.39 0.93 -13.99
CA ASN A 94 10.63 2.37 -13.97
C ASN A 94 9.55 3.17 -14.72
N THR A 95 8.63 2.47 -15.36
CA THR A 95 7.55 3.06 -16.13
C THR A 95 6.25 2.29 -15.84
N ILE A 96 5.14 3.00 -15.74
CA ILE A 96 3.81 2.42 -15.60
C ILE A 96 2.96 2.87 -16.79
N ASN A 97 2.30 1.91 -17.43
CA ASN A 97 1.22 2.16 -18.36
C ASN A 97 -0.10 1.95 -17.59
N ALA A 98 -0.74 3.03 -17.20
CA ALA A 98 -1.98 3.01 -16.44
C ALA A 98 -3.18 3.04 -17.40
N MET A 99 -4.00 1.99 -17.36
CA MET A 99 -5.25 1.94 -18.12
C MET A 99 -6.41 2.40 -17.25
N TYR A 100 -7.21 3.34 -17.73
CA TYR A 100 -8.34 3.91 -17.01
C TYR A 100 -9.45 4.36 -17.95
N GLN A 101 -10.62 4.68 -17.41
CA GLN A 101 -11.75 5.18 -18.18
C GLN A 101 -11.84 6.70 -18.06
N GLU A 102 -11.71 7.40 -19.21
CA GLU A 102 -11.74 8.86 -19.27
C GLU A 102 -13.19 9.37 -19.43
N PRO A 103 -13.73 10.11 -18.46
CA PRO A 103 -15.11 10.60 -18.52
C PRO A 103 -15.38 11.58 -19.68
N SER A 104 -14.37 12.35 -20.08
CA SER A 104 -14.52 13.37 -21.14
C SER A 104 -14.76 12.81 -22.53
N ILE A 105 -14.50 11.50 -22.71
CA ILE A 105 -14.66 10.79 -23.98
C ILE A 105 -15.55 9.56 -23.82
N ASP A 106 -16.68 9.75 -23.13
CA ASP A 106 -17.71 8.73 -22.92
C ASP A 106 -17.20 7.46 -22.21
N TYR A 107 -16.34 7.65 -21.22
CA TYR A 107 -15.73 6.56 -20.44
C TYR A 107 -14.95 5.54 -21.28
N SER A 108 -14.46 5.94 -22.45
CA SER A 108 -13.59 5.06 -23.23
C SER A 108 -12.28 4.82 -22.50
N GLU A 109 -11.74 3.61 -22.68
CA GLU A 109 -10.45 3.22 -22.10
C GLU A 109 -9.32 4.02 -22.69
N GLN A 110 -8.48 4.58 -21.82
CA GLN A 110 -7.30 5.35 -22.18
C GLN A 110 -6.08 4.82 -21.44
N MET A 111 -4.92 4.99 -22.04
CA MET A 111 -3.64 4.66 -21.45
C MET A 111 -2.88 5.91 -21.10
N LEU A 112 -2.50 6.07 -19.84
CA LEU A 112 -1.60 7.09 -19.35
C LEU A 112 -0.24 6.46 -19.02
N ARG A 113 0.83 7.03 -19.56
CA ARG A 113 2.19 6.59 -19.19
C ARG A 113 2.75 7.48 -18.09
N TYR A 114 3.27 6.86 -17.04
CA TYR A 114 4.00 7.53 -15.98
C TYR A 114 5.46 7.02 -15.92
N PRO A 115 6.49 7.87 -15.92
CA PRO A 115 6.42 9.33 -16.12
C PRO A 115 5.99 9.70 -17.54
N ALA A 116 5.34 10.86 -17.71
CA ALA A 116 4.87 11.33 -19.00
C ALA A 116 6.03 11.61 -19.96
N ASP A 117 7.13 12.16 -19.44
CA ASP A 117 8.38 12.38 -20.19
C ASP A 117 9.43 11.34 -19.80
N ALA A 118 9.36 10.18 -20.45
CA ALA A 118 10.27 9.08 -20.19
C ALA A 118 11.72 9.37 -20.64
N GLU A 119 11.91 10.22 -21.65
CA GLU A 119 13.24 10.53 -22.20
C GLU A 119 14.07 11.41 -21.25
N ASN A 120 13.42 12.26 -20.49
CA ASN A 120 14.04 13.17 -19.54
C ASN A 120 14.01 12.68 -18.10
N ASP A 121 13.38 11.53 -17.83
CA ASP A 121 13.32 10.97 -16.49
C ASP A 121 14.70 10.45 -16.03
N ALA A 122 15.14 10.91 -14.85
CA ALA A 122 16.44 10.57 -14.30
C ALA A 122 16.62 9.07 -14.07
N THR A 123 15.58 8.40 -13.56
CA THR A 123 15.59 6.95 -13.27
C THR A 123 15.73 6.12 -14.54
N ILE A 124 15.01 6.49 -15.60
CA ILE A 124 15.05 5.78 -16.88
C ILE A 124 16.42 5.96 -17.55
N ARG A 125 17.01 7.15 -17.40
CA ARG A 125 18.38 7.40 -17.87
C ARG A 125 19.42 6.58 -17.14
N GLU A 126 19.29 6.45 -15.80
CA GLU A 126 20.17 5.60 -14.99
C GLU A 126 20.07 4.13 -15.40
N ASP A 127 18.87 3.63 -15.65
CA ASP A 127 18.61 2.25 -16.04
C ASP A 127 18.99 1.97 -17.51
N GLY A 128 19.13 3.02 -18.33
CA GLY A 128 19.45 2.93 -19.76
C GLY A 128 18.36 2.29 -20.61
N ARG A 129 17.20 1.96 -20.04
CA ARG A 129 16.07 1.32 -20.74
C ARG A 129 14.75 1.54 -20.00
N ILE A 130 13.66 1.47 -20.76
CA ILE A 130 12.30 1.45 -20.20
C ILE A 130 11.95 0.03 -19.75
N ILE A 131 11.53 -0.10 -18.50
CA ILE A 131 10.99 -1.34 -17.92
C ILE A 131 9.57 -1.00 -17.50
N ALA A 132 8.60 -1.34 -18.35
CA ALA A 132 7.21 -0.94 -18.17
C ALA A 132 6.41 -2.03 -17.45
N LYS A 133 5.43 -1.60 -16.64
CA LYS A 133 4.39 -2.43 -16.02
C LYS A 133 3.03 -1.87 -16.38
N ASP A 134 2.14 -2.73 -16.85
CA ASP A 134 0.75 -2.36 -17.12
C ASP A 134 -0.10 -2.52 -15.85
N ILE A 135 -0.87 -1.48 -15.50
CA ILE A 135 -1.77 -1.48 -14.35
C ILE A 135 -3.13 -0.94 -14.80
N GLU A 136 -4.20 -1.67 -14.49
CA GLU A 136 -5.57 -1.25 -14.76
C GLU A 136 -6.18 -0.58 -13.52
N TYR A 137 -6.61 0.68 -13.66
CA TYR A 137 -7.28 1.46 -12.62
C TYR A 137 -8.79 1.60 -12.93
N ARG A 138 -9.56 0.53 -12.74
CA ARG A 138 -10.99 0.45 -13.12
C ARG A 138 -11.86 1.54 -12.51
N PHE A 139 -11.59 1.91 -11.26
CA PHE A 139 -12.41 2.85 -10.50
C PHE A 139 -11.78 4.24 -10.34
N VAL A 140 -10.70 4.54 -11.03
CA VAL A 140 -10.07 5.86 -11.07
C VAL A 140 -10.43 6.57 -12.38
N LYS A 141 -10.86 7.82 -12.28
CA LYS A 141 -11.28 8.65 -13.42
C LYS A 141 -10.44 9.93 -13.57
N SER A 142 -9.56 10.21 -12.62
CA SER A 142 -8.71 11.41 -12.59
C SER A 142 -7.28 11.06 -12.99
N LYS A 143 -6.72 11.79 -13.95
CA LYS A 143 -5.32 11.67 -14.36
C LYS A 143 -4.37 12.00 -13.20
N ASP A 144 -4.66 13.06 -12.45
CA ASP A 144 -3.84 13.48 -11.32
C ASP A 144 -3.78 12.41 -10.23
N GLN A 145 -4.90 11.70 -10.01
CA GLN A 145 -4.93 10.58 -9.07
C GLN A 145 -4.11 9.39 -9.58
N ILE A 146 -4.17 9.11 -10.90
CA ILE A 146 -3.37 8.04 -11.51
C ILE A 146 -1.89 8.36 -11.39
N ASP A 147 -1.48 9.60 -11.69
CA ASP A 147 -0.08 10.02 -11.57
C ASP A 147 0.45 9.83 -10.14
N LYS A 148 -0.33 10.20 -9.13
CA LYS A 148 0.01 9.99 -7.72
C LYS A 148 0.18 8.50 -7.39
N LEU A 149 -0.79 7.67 -7.77
CA LEU A 149 -0.76 6.23 -7.51
C LEU A 149 0.37 5.53 -8.26
N ALA A 150 0.59 5.91 -9.52
CA ALA A 150 1.67 5.39 -10.34
C ALA A 150 3.05 5.76 -9.80
N SER A 151 3.22 7.00 -9.32
CA SER A 151 4.45 7.45 -8.66
C SER A 151 4.79 6.56 -7.46
N ILE A 152 3.82 6.30 -6.58
CA ILE A 152 4.00 5.46 -5.40
C ILE A 152 4.37 4.03 -5.80
N GLU A 153 3.63 3.42 -6.72
CA GLU A 153 3.90 2.06 -7.18
C GLU A 153 5.29 1.93 -7.82
N ARG A 154 5.68 2.92 -8.63
CA ARG A 154 7.02 2.98 -9.22
C ARG A 154 8.11 3.08 -8.15
N ASN A 155 7.96 3.99 -7.17
CA ASN A 155 8.92 4.17 -6.10
C ASN A 155 9.05 2.92 -5.22
N LYS A 156 7.94 2.23 -4.95
CA LYS A 156 7.93 0.95 -4.22
C LYS A 156 8.65 -0.16 -4.97
N SER A 157 8.59 -0.19 -6.30
CA SER A 157 9.26 -1.24 -7.07
C SER A 157 10.78 -1.26 -6.86
N ARG A 158 11.35 -0.15 -6.37
CA ARG A 158 12.78 -0.03 -6.01
C ARG A 158 13.11 -0.61 -4.64
N ILE A 159 12.10 -0.85 -3.81
CA ILE A 159 12.28 -1.44 -2.47
C ILE A 159 12.38 -2.96 -2.64
N THR A 160 13.57 -3.48 -2.42
CA THR A 160 13.88 -4.90 -2.67
C THR A 160 14.27 -5.68 -1.42
N GLN A 161 14.50 -4.99 -0.30
CA GLN A 161 14.94 -5.65 0.92
C GLN A 161 13.78 -6.18 1.74
N VAL A 162 13.93 -7.41 2.21
CA VAL A 162 12.99 -8.08 3.10
C VAL A 162 13.75 -8.63 4.29
N ILE A 163 13.32 -8.27 5.49
CA ILE A 163 13.83 -8.83 6.74
C ILE A 163 12.82 -9.81 7.32
N SER A 164 13.31 -10.89 7.88
CA SER A 164 12.50 -11.81 8.69
C SER A 164 13.25 -12.15 9.97
N PHE A 165 12.58 -12.06 11.10
CA PHE A 165 13.16 -12.35 12.40
C PHE A 165 12.13 -12.92 13.37
N MET A 166 12.62 -13.61 14.40
CA MET A 166 11.78 -14.18 15.46
C MET A 166 11.89 -13.32 16.72
N THR A 167 10.74 -13.09 17.38
CA THR A 167 10.66 -12.30 18.60
C THR A 167 9.50 -12.79 19.50
N THR A 168 9.60 -12.52 20.79
CA THR A 168 8.48 -12.68 21.74
C THR A 168 7.79 -11.36 22.07
N ASP A 169 8.27 -10.23 21.50
CA ASP A 169 7.82 -8.88 21.84
C ASP A 169 6.99 -8.22 20.72
N ALA A 170 6.12 -9.00 20.07
CA ALA A 170 5.29 -8.50 18.97
C ALA A 170 3.78 -8.75 19.18
N PHE A 171 3.33 -8.89 20.45
CA PHE A 171 1.93 -9.21 20.72
C PHE A 171 0.94 -8.15 20.23
N THR A 172 1.34 -6.88 20.28
CA THR A 172 0.51 -5.74 19.85
C THR A 172 0.79 -5.28 18.42
N ALA A 173 1.80 -5.88 17.77
CA ALA A 173 2.15 -5.54 16.40
C ALA A 173 1.08 -6.05 15.43
N GLU A 174 0.78 -5.25 14.44
CA GLU A 174 -0.14 -5.58 13.37
C GLU A 174 0.57 -5.56 11.99
N VAL A 175 0.02 -6.32 11.08
CA VAL A 175 0.41 -6.22 9.67
C VAL A 175 0.23 -4.76 9.22
N TRP A 176 1.16 -4.30 8.39
CA TRP A 176 1.23 -2.92 7.87
C TRP A 176 1.73 -1.86 8.88
N ASP A 177 2.12 -2.22 10.09
CA ASP A 177 2.79 -1.31 11.01
C ASP A 177 4.22 -1.02 10.55
N VAL A 178 4.68 0.21 10.80
CA VAL A 178 6.08 0.60 10.61
C VAL A 178 6.87 0.31 11.88
N ILE A 179 7.98 -0.36 11.72
CA ILE A 179 8.89 -0.74 12.81
C ILE A 179 10.30 -0.21 12.55
N SER A 180 11.05 -0.03 13.62
CA SER A 180 12.48 0.23 13.57
C SER A 180 13.25 -0.99 14.02
N VAL A 181 14.29 -1.36 13.28
CA VAL A 181 15.16 -2.50 13.58
C VAL A 181 16.61 -2.06 13.71
N THR A 182 17.24 -2.42 14.82
CA THR A 182 18.68 -2.28 15.04
C THR A 182 19.27 -3.66 15.26
N TYR A 183 20.23 -4.05 14.41
CA TYR A 183 20.89 -5.35 14.48
C TYR A 183 22.31 -5.26 13.92
N ASP A 184 23.32 -5.31 14.79
CA ASP A 184 24.73 -4.96 14.46
C ASP A 184 25.35 -5.93 13.44
N GLU A 185 25.05 -7.22 13.53
CA GLU A 185 25.59 -8.23 12.58
C GLU A 185 25.18 -7.93 11.12
N LEU A 186 24.00 -7.36 10.90
CA LEU A 186 23.48 -6.97 9.60
C LEU A 186 23.71 -5.50 9.28
N LYS A 187 24.42 -4.75 10.17
CA LYS A 187 24.68 -3.31 10.04
C LYS A 187 23.39 -2.48 9.92
N LEU A 188 22.33 -2.94 10.56
CA LEU A 188 21.07 -2.22 10.66
C LEU A 188 21.12 -1.30 11.87
N ASN A 189 20.93 -0.01 11.65
CA ASN A 189 20.89 0.99 12.71
C ASN A 189 19.64 1.85 12.57
N ASN A 190 18.65 1.63 13.43
CA ASN A 190 17.33 2.27 13.35
C ASN A 190 16.71 2.20 11.94
N SER A 191 16.97 1.12 11.23
CA SER A 191 16.44 0.90 9.88
C SER A 191 14.92 0.70 9.93
N LEU A 192 14.20 1.35 9.01
CA LEU A 192 12.75 1.35 9.02
C LEU A 192 12.20 0.25 8.12
N TRP A 193 11.19 -0.46 8.61
CA TRP A 193 10.57 -1.58 7.93
C TRP A 193 9.05 -1.54 8.09
N ARG A 194 8.33 -2.05 7.11
CA ARG A 194 6.88 -2.23 7.16
C ARG A 194 6.55 -3.70 7.26
N ILE A 195 5.81 -4.08 8.28
CA ILE A 195 5.40 -5.47 8.50
C ILE A 195 4.48 -5.92 7.38
N THR A 196 4.85 -7.01 6.71
CA THR A 196 4.03 -7.62 5.65
C THR A 196 3.34 -8.90 6.11
N ALA A 197 3.94 -9.60 7.07
CA ALA A 197 3.33 -10.78 7.67
C ALA A 197 3.80 -10.96 9.12
N ILE A 198 2.93 -11.50 9.95
CA ILE A 198 3.22 -11.95 11.31
C ILE A 198 2.71 -13.39 11.44
N ASP A 199 3.64 -14.32 11.62
CA ASP A 199 3.30 -15.71 11.91
C ASP A 199 3.32 -15.91 13.42
N ARG A 200 2.17 -16.26 13.97
CA ARG A 200 1.94 -16.55 15.40
C ARG A 200 1.79 -18.05 15.66
N SER A 201 2.35 -18.88 14.78
CA SER A 201 2.25 -20.32 14.92
C SER A 201 3.01 -20.83 16.16
N ILE A 202 2.44 -21.82 16.82
CA ILE A 202 3.00 -22.44 18.03
C ILE A 202 4.13 -23.43 17.69
N ASP A 203 4.41 -23.66 16.42
CA ASP A 203 5.35 -24.68 15.92
C ASP A 203 6.82 -24.42 16.27
N SER A 204 7.16 -23.24 16.78
CA SER A 204 8.54 -22.90 17.21
C SER A 204 9.02 -23.62 18.46
N GLY A 205 8.12 -24.32 19.16
CA GLY A 205 8.43 -24.96 20.46
C GLY A 205 8.62 -24.01 21.65
N ILE A 206 8.56 -22.69 21.40
CA ILE A 206 8.68 -21.65 22.42
C ILE A 206 7.35 -20.87 22.47
N ALA A 207 6.71 -20.90 23.62
CA ALA A 207 5.45 -20.20 23.82
C ALA A 207 5.60 -18.69 23.61
N GLY A 208 4.70 -18.10 22.81
CA GLY A 208 4.71 -16.66 22.52
C GLY A 208 5.73 -16.21 21.47
N MET A 209 6.46 -17.13 20.83
CA MET A 209 7.35 -16.80 19.72
C MET A 209 6.55 -16.45 18.47
N MET A 210 6.94 -15.37 17.82
CA MET A 210 6.34 -14.90 16.58
C MET A 210 7.42 -14.65 15.54
N THR A 211 7.12 -14.93 14.28
CA THR A 211 7.99 -14.58 13.17
C THR A 211 7.41 -13.34 12.47
N ILE A 212 8.18 -12.26 12.44
CA ILE A 212 7.87 -11.05 11.69
C ILE A 212 8.57 -11.11 10.35
N THR A 213 7.84 -10.83 9.27
CA THR A 213 8.40 -10.55 7.95
C THR A 213 8.03 -9.11 7.59
N ALA A 214 9.04 -8.33 7.22
CA ALA A 214 8.86 -6.93 6.90
C ALA A 214 9.69 -6.53 5.67
N THR A 215 9.16 -5.61 4.86
CA THR A 215 9.88 -4.98 3.75
C THR A 215 10.47 -3.66 4.19
N GLU A 216 11.58 -3.26 3.59
CA GLU A 216 12.17 -1.94 3.83
C GLU A 216 11.10 -0.84 3.67
N TYR A 217 11.12 0.14 4.56
CA TYR A 217 10.20 1.25 4.52
C TYR A 217 10.93 2.57 4.30
N ASN A 218 10.47 3.33 3.30
CA ASN A 218 10.95 4.67 3.04
C ASN A 218 9.76 5.62 2.85
N SER A 219 9.63 6.60 3.73
CA SER A 219 8.54 7.59 3.65
C SER A 219 8.60 8.47 2.39
N GLN A 220 9.78 8.60 1.76
CA GLN A 220 9.93 9.37 0.52
C GLN A 220 9.19 8.75 -0.67
N VAL A 221 8.82 7.48 -0.59
CA VAL A 221 7.96 6.84 -1.61
C VAL A 221 6.65 7.60 -1.82
N TYR A 222 6.17 8.28 -0.79
CA TYR A 222 4.85 8.94 -0.74
C TYR A 222 4.93 10.46 -0.90
N THR A 223 6.04 11.01 -1.38
CA THR A 223 6.22 12.48 -1.49
C THR A 223 5.19 13.15 -2.41
N ASP A 224 4.69 12.44 -3.41
CA ASP A 224 3.71 12.95 -4.36
C ASP A 224 2.25 12.90 -3.82
N LEU A 225 2.03 12.27 -2.66
CA LEU A 225 0.79 12.39 -1.92
C LEU A 225 0.77 13.73 -1.18
N ASN A 226 0.41 14.81 -1.89
CA ASN A 226 0.17 16.09 -1.24
C ASN A 226 -1.02 15.96 -0.29
N TYR A 227 -0.77 16.00 1.01
CA TYR A 227 -1.79 16.06 2.06
C TYR A 227 -2.56 17.40 2.09
N ALA A 228 -2.15 18.37 1.29
CA ALA A 228 -2.84 19.65 1.14
C ALA A 228 -3.95 19.51 0.09
N ALA A 229 -5.01 18.83 0.45
CA ALA A 229 -6.20 18.76 -0.38
C ALA A 229 -6.90 20.12 -0.46
N ASN A 230 -7.16 20.58 -1.67
CA ASN A 230 -8.15 21.60 -1.92
C ASN A 230 -9.53 20.92 -1.82
N PRO A 231 -10.40 21.25 -0.83
CA PRO A 231 -11.64 20.52 -0.61
C PRO A 231 -12.71 20.73 -1.70
N ASP A 232 -12.46 21.58 -2.69
CA ASP A 232 -13.45 22.00 -3.68
C ASP A 232 -13.31 21.32 -5.07
N ASN A 233 -12.36 20.43 -5.28
CA ASN A 233 -12.20 19.72 -6.56
C ASN A 233 -13.03 18.43 -6.63
N ARG A 234 -14.29 18.49 -6.24
CA ARG A 234 -15.24 17.41 -6.54
C ARG A 234 -15.58 17.47 -8.04
N PRO A 235 -15.54 16.35 -8.78
CA PRO A 235 -16.14 16.33 -10.11
C PRO A 235 -17.62 16.72 -9.97
N THR A 236 -17.96 17.92 -10.37
CA THR A 236 -19.34 18.44 -10.35
C THR A 236 -20.12 17.75 -11.48
N GLY A 237 -20.66 16.59 -11.23
CA GLY A 237 -21.41 15.89 -12.28
C GLY A 237 -22.18 14.65 -11.82
N LEU A 238 -21.91 14.14 -10.64
CA LEU A 238 -22.73 13.07 -10.05
C LEU A 238 -23.62 13.65 -8.96
N PRO A 239 -24.94 13.33 -8.95
CA PRO A 239 -25.80 13.71 -7.85
C PRO A 239 -25.25 13.13 -6.57
N ASP A 240 -25.17 13.99 -5.54
CA ASP A 240 -24.78 13.58 -4.21
C ASP A 240 -25.74 12.48 -3.74
N SER A 241 -25.24 11.25 -3.62
CA SER A 241 -26.04 10.07 -3.24
C SER A 241 -26.62 10.16 -1.81
N MET A 242 -26.44 11.29 -1.13
CA MET A 242 -26.97 11.56 0.20
C MET A 242 -28.26 12.40 0.21
N THR A 243 -28.78 12.82 -0.91
CA THR A 243 -30.11 13.42 -0.99
C THR A 243 -31.16 12.41 -1.41
N VAL A 244 -31.30 11.32 -0.67
CA VAL A 244 -32.57 10.59 -0.67
C VAL A 244 -33.50 11.38 0.23
N GLN A 245 -34.35 12.17 -0.40
CA GLN A 245 -35.46 12.81 0.28
C GLN A 245 -36.33 11.75 0.95
N LYS A 246 -36.69 12.00 2.22
CA LYS A 246 -37.71 11.27 2.95
C LYS A 246 -39.09 11.44 2.30
#